data_ac843cf9cd3f19460947134632cfe735
#
_entry.id   ac843cf9cd3f19460947134632cfe735
#
_cell.length_a   1.000
_cell.length_b   1.000
_cell.length_c   1.000
_cell.angle_alpha   90.00
_cell.angle_beta   90.00
_cell.angle_gamma   90.00
#
_symmetry.space_group_name_H-M   'P 1'
#
loop_
_entity.id
_entity.type
_entity.pdbx_description
1 polymer ?
#
loop_
_entity_poly.entity_id
_entity_poly.type
_entity_poly.pdbx_seq_one_letter_code
_entity_poly.pdbx_strand_id
1 'polypeptide(L)'
;MRQPIYIVDGVRTPFTKAGTTMADIDSVELGKTAMSLLLARTGVDPSRIDEAIIGCVGQPAHSPNVARVIALRAGVPEGVPAVTVHRNCASGFEAVTHAAEKILAERGDIFLVGGVESMSQIPLLYSYETAKKFAFLSRAKSLPQKIAAMANFRPTDFQPEVALQLGLSDPVSGFNMGQTAENVSRDFGITREEQDAFALKSHQKTIAARDRLKEEMTPVYLTESKNGKAYVDQDNGPRENQTMEALAKLKPVFEPKTGTVTAGNSSQITDGGVVLLIMSERALKESGLTPLGRLLGYAYAGVDPSRMGLGPVHAIHRAEQSTGLTLKNADLIEINEAFAAQVIGCQRASVSEAYCRNQLQRETILGEIPGEILNVNGGAIALGHPVGVTGSRLVLTALKELHRRNAERALVSLCVGGGQGGALWLSRN
;
A
#
# COMPACT_ATOMS: atom_id res chain seq x y z
N MET A 1 -22.20 10.06 3.31
CA MET A 1 -22.38 9.95 1.83
C MET A 1 -23.86 9.86 1.52
N ARG A 2 -24.32 10.31 0.33
CA ARG A 2 -25.75 10.31 -0.02
C ARG A 2 -26.35 8.93 -0.28
N GLN A 3 -25.52 7.93 -0.64
CA GLN A 3 -25.92 6.53 -0.74
C GLN A 3 -24.83 5.63 -0.17
N PRO A 4 -25.22 4.48 0.44
CA PRO A 4 -24.26 3.51 1.00
C PRO A 4 -23.39 2.87 -0.09
N ILE A 5 -22.12 2.65 0.22
CA ILE A 5 -21.15 1.98 -0.64
C ILE A 5 -20.61 0.79 0.13
N TYR A 6 -20.82 -0.39 -0.40
CA TYR A 6 -20.51 -1.64 0.28
C TYR A 6 -19.24 -2.29 -0.26
N ILE A 7 -18.38 -2.70 0.62
CA ILE A 7 -17.29 -3.63 0.36
C ILE A 7 -17.85 -5.03 0.62
N VAL A 8 -18.06 -5.79 -0.46
CA VAL A 8 -18.75 -7.08 -0.37
C VAL A 8 -17.81 -8.16 0.10
N ASP A 9 -16.64 -8.26 -0.50
CA ASP A 9 -15.62 -9.22 -0.16
C ASP A 9 -14.25 -8.76 -0.65
N GLY A 10 -13.19 -9.48 -0.28
CA GLY A 10 -11.84 -9.20 -0.73
C GLY A 10 -10.90 -10.38 -0.55
N VAL A 11 -9.89 -10.44 -1.42
CA VAL A 11 -8.86 -11.47 -1.41
C VAL A 11 -7.50 -10.81 -1.59
N ARG A 12 -6.50 -11.29 -0.87
CA ARG A 12 -5.10 -10.93 -1.09
C ARG A 12 -4.23 -12.15 -1.40
N THR A 13 -3.12 -11.91 -2.05
CA THR A 13 -2.02 -12.87 -2.08
C THR A 13 -1.22 -12.79 -0.78
N PRO A 14 -0.37 -13.77 -0.48
CA PRO A 14 0.71 -13.57 0.49
C PRO A 14 1.54 -12.35 0.11
N PHE A 15 2.10 -11.67 1.12
CA PHE A 15 3.11 -10.64 0.94
C PHE A 15 4.48 -11.26 1.15
N THR A 16 5.35 -11.16 0.15
CA THR A 16 6.70 -11.71 0.24
C THR A 16 7.74 -10.64 0.01
N LYS A 17 8.81 -10.72 0.78
CA LYS A 17 9.94 -9.80 0.64
C LYS A 17 10.48 -9.86 -0.79
N ALA A 18 10.71 -8.69 -1.37
CA ALA A 18 11.24 -8.56 -2.73
C ALA A 18 12.55 -9.34 -2.90
N GLY A 19 12.71 -9.95 -4.08
CA GLY A 19 13.86 -10.80 -4.38
C GLY A 19 13.82 -12.20 -3.75
N THR A 20 12.67 -12.61 -3.18
CA THR A 20 12.53 -13.94 -2.55
C THR A 20 11.57 -14.86 -3.31
N THR A 21 10.65 -15.51 -2.60
CA THR A 21 9.81 -16.61 -3.13
C THR A 21 8.94 -16.24 -4.33
N MET A 22 8.41 -15.03 -4.39
CA MET A 22 7.57 -14.56 -5.51
C MET A 22 8.30 -13.62 -6.47
N ALA A 23 9.64 -13.53 -6.43
CA ALA A 23 10.38 -12.58 -7.24
C ALA A 23 10.15 -12.73 -8.77
N ASP A 24 9.79 -13.92 -9.24
CA ASP A 24 9.51 -14.21 -10.65
C ASP A 24 8.03 -14.03 -11.03
N ILE A 25 7.18 -13.61 -10.08
CA ILE A 25 5.75 -13.38 -10.31
C ILE A 25 5.53 -11.88 -10.52
N ASP A 26 4.98 -11.51 -11.68
CA ASP A 26 4.71 -10.12 -12.01
C ASP A 26 3.41 -9.60 -11.37
N SER A 27 3.24 -8.26 -11.39
CA SER A 27 2.04 -7.60 -10.83
C SER A 27 0.74 -8.08 -11.47
N VAL A 28 0.78 -8.47 -12.75
CA VAL A 28 -0.40 -8.96 -13.48
C VAL A 28 -0.85 -10.31 -12.93
N GLU A 29 0.09 -11.23 -12.71
CA GLU A 29 -0.25 -12.58 -12.21
C GLU A 29 -0.70 -12.53 -10.74
N LEU A 30 -0.11 -11.65 -9.90
CA LEU A 30 -0.58 -11.41 -8.53
C LEU A 30 -2.03 -10.90 -8.52
N GLY A 31 -2.34 -9.91 -9.35
CA GLY A 31 -3.68 -9.34 -9.44
C GLY A 31 -4.70 -10.32 -10.03
N LYS A 32 -4.33 -11.02 -11.10
CA LYS A 32 -5.17 -12.06 -11.72
C LYS A 32 -5.51 -13.16 -10.71
N THR A 33 -4.53 -13.63 -9.93
CA THR A 33 -4.74 -14.67 -8.91
C THR A 33 -5.76 -14.22 -7.86
N ALA A 34 -5.62 -13.00 -7.31
CA ALA A 34 -6.57 -12.47 -6.34
C ALA A 34 -7.95 -12.23 -6.95
N MET A 35 -8.02 -11.66 -8.16
CA MET A 35 -9.29 -11.34 -8.84
C MET A 35 -10.05 -12.59 -9.23
N SER A 36 -9.40 -13.61 -9.79
CA SER A 36 -10.04 -14.87 -10.19
C SER A 36 -10.66 -15.60 -9.00
N LEU A 37 -9.95 -15.65 -7.84
CA LEU A 37 -10.52 -16.26 -6.65
C LEU A 37 -11.68 -15.45 -6.09
N LEU A 38 -11.59 -14.11 -6.10
CA LEU A 38 -12.67 -13.25 -5.62
C LEU A 38 -13.94 -13.45 -6.45
N LEU A 39 -13.85 -13.50 -7.77
CA LEU A 39 -14.96 -13.79 -8.67
C LEU A 39 -15.55 -15.18 -8.42
N ALA A 40 -14.70 -16.21 -8.30
CA ALA A 40 -15.15 -17.57 -8.01
C ALA A 40 -15.84 -17.68 -6.66
N ARG A 41 -15.35 -16.98 -5.62
CA ARG A 41 -15.88 -17.03 -4.26
C ARG A 41 -17.20 -16.28 -4.12
N THR A 42 -17.33 -15.15 -4.79
CA THR A 42 -18.55 -14.33 -4.74
C THR A 42 -19.63 -14.82 -5.71
N GLY A 43 -19.26 -15.56 -6.76
CA GLY A 43 -20.18 -15.99 -7.80
C GLY A 43 -20.77 -14.84 -8.63
N VAL A 44 -20.21 -13.64 -8.53
CA VAL A 44 -20.66 -12.49 -9.33
C VAL A 44 -20.35 -12.77 -10.80
N ASP A 45 -21.36 -12.60 -11.65
CA ASP A 45 -21.19 -12.67 -13.10
C ASP A 45 -20.23 -11.58 -13.58
N PRO A 46 -19.06 -11.93 -14.16
CA PRO A 46 -18.10 -10.96 -14.63
C PRO A 46 -18.64 -9.97 -15.67
N SER A 47 -19.72 -10.31 -16.38
CA SER A 47 -20.38 -9.42 -17.34
C SER A 47 -21.15 -8.27 -16.68
N ARG A 48 -21.44 -8.37 -15.39
CA ARG A 48 -22.11 -7.33 -14.60
C ARG A 48 -21.14 -6.33 -13.97
N ILE A 49 -19.83 -6.54 -14.11
CA ILE A 49 -18.82 -5.61 -13.62
C ILE A 49 -18.83 -4.35 -14.50
N ASP A 50 -18.99 -3.19 -13.89
CA ASP A 50 -18.95 -1.92 -14.60
C ASP A 50 -17.52 -1.47 -14.93
N GLU A 51 -16.57 -1.71 -14.01
CA GLU A 51 -15.15 -1.37 -14.26
C GLU A 51 -14.23 -2.07 -13.24
N ALA A 52 -13.00 -2.35 -13.67
CA ALA A 52 -11.90 -2.74 -12.79
C ALA A 52 -10.94 -1.56 -12.56
N ILE A 53 -10.65 -1.23 -11.27
CA ILE A 53 -9.81 -0.09 -10.88
C ILE A 53 -8.68 -0.61 -9.97
N ILE A 54 -7.46 -0.65 -10.48
CA ILE A 54 -6.33 -1.25 -9.76
C ILE A 54 -5.21 -0.23 -9.56
N GLY A 55 -4.80 -0.05 -8.31
CA GLY A 55 -3.62 0.72 -7.95
C GLY A 55 -2.32 -0.04 -8.28
N CYS A 56 -1.37 0.64 -8.92
CA CYS A 56 -0.04 0.11 -9.15
C CYS A 56 0.95 1.27 -9.26
N VAL A 57 2.05 1.20 -8.53
CA VAL A 57 3.08 2.26 -8.53
C VAL A 57 4.22 1.90 -9.46
N GLY A 58 4.79 0.72 -9.31
CA GLY A 58 5.82 0.18 -10.21
C GLY A 58 5.19 -0.52 -11.41
N GLN A 59 4.52 0.23 -12.30
CA GLN A 59 3.85 -0.35 -13.45
C GLN A 59 4.84 -1.06 -14.37
N PRO A 60 4.58 -2.35 -14.71
CA PRO A 60 5.45 -3.08 -15.62
C PRO A 60 5.35 -2.50 -17.04
N ALA A 61 6.50 -2.29 -17.69
CA ALA A 61 6.56 -1.70 -19.03
C ALA A 61 5.78 -2.49 -20.09
N HIS A 62 5.67 -3.82 -19.92
CA HIS A 62 4.91 -4.70 -20.84
C HIS A 62 3.40 -4.68 -20.60
N SER A 63 2.94 -4.03 -19.53
CA SER A 63 1.52 -3.92 -19.16
C SER A 63 1.20 -2.53 -18.63
N PRO A 64 1.23 -1.48 -19.48
CA PRO A 64 1.12 -0.08 -19.05
C PRO A 64 -0.26 0.27 -18.44
N ASN A 65 -1.32 -0.45 -18.77
CA ASN A 65 -2.57 -0.48 -18.00
C ASN A 65 -2.72 -1.85 -17.36
N VAL A 66 -2.06 -2.03 -16.22
CA VAL A 66 -2.02 -3.33 -15.52
C VAL A 66 -3.42 -3.81 -15.14
N ALA A 67 -4.32 -2.90 -14.76
CA ALA A 67 -5.71 -3.22 -14.41
C ALA A 67 -6.44 -3.92 -15.56
N ARG A 68 -6.26 -3.43 -16.79
CA ARG A 68 -6.91 -4.00 -17.97
C ARG A 68 -6.41 -5.42 -18.25
N VAL A 69 -5.11 -5.64 -18.14
CA VAL A 69 -4.53 -6.96 -18.39
C VAL A 69 -4.95 -7.95 -17.31
N ILE A 70 -4.99 -7.53 -16.04
CA ILE A 70 -5.49 -8.34 -14.92
C ILE A 70 -6.94 -8.75 -15.16
N ALA A 71 -7.84 -7.79 -15.45
CA ALA A 71 -9.25 -8.03 -15.65
C ALA A 71 -9.50 -9.07 -16.78
N LEU A 72 -8.88 -8.89 -17.93
CA LEU A 72 -9.00 -9.82 -19.04
C LEU A 72 -8.49 -11.22 -18.71
N ARG A 73 -7.31 -11.32 -18.06
CA ARG A 73 -6.75 -12.61 -17.66
C ARG A 73 -7.52 -13.30 -16.54
N ALA A 74 -8.28 -12.54 -15.74
CA ALA A 74 -9.16 -13.08 -14.71
C ALA A 74 -10.52 -13.51 -15.25
N GLY A 75 -10.80 -13.32 -16.55
CA GLY A 75 -12.05 -13.72 -17.20
C GLY A 75 -13.13 -12.64 -17.21
N VAL A 76 -12.79 -11.38 -16.91
CA VAL A 76 -13.70 -10.25 -17.08
C VAL A 76 -13.85 -9.97 -18.59
N PRO A 77 -15.10 -9.81 -19.12
CA PRO A 77 -15.33 -9.61 -20.55
C PRO A 77 -14.64 -8.37 -21.15
N GLU A 78 -14.34 -8.44 -22.43
CA GLU A 78 -13.67 -7.35 -23.17
C GLU A 78 -14.47 -6.03 -23.17
N GLY A 79 -15.79 -6.08 -23.05
CA GLY A 79 -16.65 -4.92 -22.95
C GLY A 79 -16.52 -4.13 -21.66
N VAL A 80 -15.98 -4.74 -20.60
CA VAL A 80 -15.79 -4.08 -19.29
C VAL A 80 -14.50 -3.25 -19.30
N PRO A 81 -14.57 -1.94 -19.06
CA PRO A 81 -13.37 -1.09 -19.00
C PRO A 81 -12.52 -1.38 -17.76
N ALA A 82 -11.26 -0.92 -17.79
CA ALA A 82 -10.38 -0.98 -16.63
C ALA A 82 -9.39 0.19 -16.64
N VAL A 83 -9.03 0.67 -15.45
CA VAL A 83 -8.08 1.77 -15.27
C VAL A 83 -7.08 1.46 -14.17
N THR A 84 -5.82 1.81 -14.41
CA THR A 84 -4.79 1.79 -13.39
C THR A 84 -4.67 3.17 -12.76
N VAL A 85 -4.73 3.24 -11.42
CA VAL A 85 -4.63 4.48 -10.65
C VAL A 85 -3.33 4.54 -9.86
N HIS A 86 -2.84 5.76 -9.63
CA HIS A 86 -1.57 6.02 -8.97
C HIS A 86 -1.68 7.19 -8.00
N ARG A 87 -1.54 6.89 -6.69
CA ARG A 87 -1.37 7.87 -5.60
C ARG A 87 -0.28 7.36 -4.65
N ASN A 88 0.87 6.96 -5.19
CA ASN A 88 1.95 6.36 -4.41
C ASN A 88 1.40 5.31 -3.41
N CYS A 89 1.77 5.38 -2.13
CA CYS A 89 1.34 4.42 -1.11
C CYS A 89 -0.19 4.32 -0.93
N ALA A 90 -0.95 5.33 -1.37
CA ALA A 90 -2.41 5.34 -1.30
C ALA A 90 -3.12 4.82 -2.56
N SER A 91 -2.40 4.26 -3.53
CA SER A 91 -3.03 3.80 -4.79
C SER A 91 -4.16 2.77 -4.56
N GLY A 92 -4.01 1.90 -3.54
CA GLY A 92 -5.07 0.97 -3.15
C GLY A 92 -6.28 1.67 -2.52
N PHE A 93 -6.10 2.75 -1.75
CA PHE A 93 -7.21 3.60 -1.30
C PHE A 93 -7.85 4.35 -2.45
N GLU A 94 -7.04 4.87 -3.36
CA GLU A 94 -7.54 5.57 -4.56
C GLU A 94 -8.47 4.69 -5.39
N ALA A 95 -8.13 3.42 -5.56
CA ALA A 95 -9.00 2.48 -6.26
C ALA A 95 -10.38 2.32 -5.58
N VAL A 96 -10.40 2.25 -4.24
CA VAL A 96 -11.64 2.17 -3.45
C VAL A 96 -12.45 3.47 -3.54
N THR A 97 -11.80 4.62 -3.37
CA THR A 97 -12.48 5.92 -3.39
C THR A 97 -12.94 6.31 -4.79
N HIS A 98 -12.21 5.94 -5.84
CA HIS A 98 -12.62 6.15 -7.22
C HIS A 98 -13.90 5.37 -7.57
N ALA A 99 -14.00 4.10 -7.17
CA ALA A 99 -15.25 3.34 -7.31
C ALA A 99 -16.39 3.98 -6.52
N ALA A 100 -16.12 4.44 -5.30
CA ALA A 100 -17.09 5.15 -4.47
C ALA A 100 -17.63 6.42 -5.18
N GLU A 101 -16.76 7.22 -5.76
CA GLU A 101 -17.15 8.41 -6.50
C GLU A 101 -17.98 8.09 -7.75
N LYS A 102 -17.64 7.02 -8.46
CA LYS A 102 -18.42 6.56 -9.62
C LYS A 102 -19.81 6.08 -9.22
N ILE A 103 -19.96 5.33 -8.12
CA ILE A 103 -21.26 4.93 -7.58
C ILE A 103 -22.08 6.17 -7.18
N LEU A 104 -21.49 7.14 -6.48
CA LEU A 104 -22.15 8.38 -6.09
C LEU A 104 -22.57 9.25 -7.28
N ALA A 105 -21.84 9.16 -8.38
CA ALA A 105 -22.14 9.83 -9.66
C ALA A 105 -23.06 9.01 -10.58
N GLU A 106 -23.60 7.88 -10.11
CA GLU A 106 -24.47 6.96 -10.86
C GLU A 106 -23.84 6.45 -12.18
N ARG A 107 -22.51 6.22 -12.15
CA ARG A 107 -21.71 5.73 -13.30
C ARG A 107 -21.32 4.26 -13.19
N GLY A 108 -22.12 3.48 -12.49
CA GLY A 108 -21.93 2.04 -12.25
C GLY A 108 -22.27 1.66 -10.84
N ASP A 109 -22.41 0.36 -10.62
CA ASP A 109 -22.88 -0.25 -9.37
C ASP A 109 -21.95 -1.33 -8.84
N ILE A 110 -21.15 -1.97 -9.71
CA ILE A 110 -20.31 -3.13 -9.35
C ILE A 110 -18.89 -2.92 -9.87
N PHE A 111 -17.94 -2.86 -8.95
CA PHE A 111 -16.54 -2.56 -9.25
C PHE A 111 -15.61 -3.60 -8.64
N LEU A 112 -14.62 -4.05 -9.42
CA LEU A 112 -13.45 -4.75 -8.92
C LEU A 112 -12.35 -3.74 -8.66
N VAL A 113 -11.95 -3.55 -7.41
CA VAL A 113 -10.94 -2.57 -7.02
C VAL A 113 -9.82 -3.20 -6.25
N GLY A 114 -8.66 -2.57 -6.23
CA GLY A 114 -7.58 -3.12 -5.43
C GLY A 114 -6.24 -2.49 -5.70
N GLY A 115 -5.19 -3.25 -5.46
CA GLY A 115 -3.82 -2.86 -5.76
C GLY A 115 -2.94 -4.06 -6.00
N VAL A 116 -1.93 -3.86 -6.83
CA VAL A 116 -0.90 -4.86 -7.13
C VAL A 116 0.46 -4.21 -7.15
N GLU A 117 1.48 -4.94 -6.71
CA GLU A 117 2.85 -4.48 -6.76
C GLU A 117 3.80 -5.68 -6.83
N SER A 118 4.71 -5.69 -7.78
CA SER A 118 5.88 -6.56 -7.78
C SER A 118 7.13 -5.70 -7.66
N MET A 119 7.52 -5.40 -6.42
CA MET A 119 8.71 -4.58 -6.18
C MET A 119 9.99 -5.33 -6.54
N SER A 120 9.92 -6.66 -6.65
CA SER A 120 10.99 -7.50 -7.18
C SER A 120 11.28 -7.21 -8.66
N GLN A 121 10.28 -6.78 -9.42
CA GLN A 121 10.37 -6.60 -10.88
C GLN A 121 10.35 -5.13 -11.32
N ILE A 122 10.53 -4.20 -10.38
CA ILE A 122 10.72 -2.79 -10.74
C ILE A 122 12.00 -2.68 -11.59
N PRO A 123 11.92 -2.07 -12.78
CA PRO A 123 12.98 -2.14 -13.75
C PRO A 123 14.24 -1.37 -13.33
N LEU A 124 15.35 -1.78 -13.87
CA LEU A 124 16.55 -0.96 -13.94
C LEU A 124 16.44 -0.05 -15.16
N LEU A 125 16.78 1.21 -15.00
CA LEU A 125 16.71 2.23 -16.04
C LEU A 125 18.10 2.65 -16.48
N TYR A 126 18.21 3.13 -17.70
CA TYR A 126 19.39 3.88 -18.14
C TYR A 126 19.10 5.37 -18.07
N SER A 127 20.12 6.16 -17.81
CA SER A 127 20.03 7.62 -17.88
C SER A 127 19.55 8.09 -19.26
N TYR A 128 18.91 9.25 -19.32
CA TYR A 128 18.44 9.81 -20.59
C TYR A 128 19.59 9.98 -21.60
N GLU A 129 20.80 10.35 -21.13
CA GLU A 129 21.97 10.48 -21.98
C GLU A 129 22.41 9.14 -22.56
N THR A 130 22.38 8.08 -21.77
CA THR A 130 22.66 6.72 -22.25
C THR A 130 21.59 6.24 -23.23
N ALA A 131 20.32 6.52 -22.97
CA ALA A 131 19.21 6.20 -23.88
C ALA A 131 19.38 6.89 -25.25
N LYS A 132 19.86 8.14 -25.30
CA LYS A 132 20.20 8.82 -26.57
C LYS A 132 21.30 8.10 -27.34
N LYS A 133 22.35 7.62 -26.66
CA LYS A 133 23.44 6.87 -27.29
C LYS A 133 22.94 5.56 -27.89
N PHE A 134 22.10 4.82 -27.19
CA PHE A 134 21.44 3.62 -27.73
C PHE A 134 20.55 3.94 -28.94
N ALA A 135 19.76 5.02 -28.88
CA ALA A 135 18.93 5.46 -29.98
C ALA A 135 19.77 5.87 -31.20
N PHE A 136 20.93 6.51 -31.00
CA PHE A 136 21.86 6.84 -32.08
C PHE A 136 22.48 5.58 -32.68
N LEU A 137 22.92 4.63 -31.87
CA LEU A 137 23.45 3.34 -32.31
C LEU A 137 22.41 2.54 -33.12
N SER A 138 21.15 2.52 -32.68
CA SER A 138 20.09 1.78 -33.40
C SER A 138 19.76 2.35 -34.78
N ARG A 139 20.02 3.65 -35.00
CA ARG A 139 19.80 4.33 -36.30
C ARG A 139 20.99 4.18 -37.25
N ALA A 140 22.16 3.70 -36.81
CA ALA A 140 23.35 3.53 -37.62
C ALA A 140 23.13 2.38 -38.60
N LYS A 141 23.19 2.71 -39.94
CA LYS A 141 22.93 1.76 -41.03
C LYS A 141 24.19 1.04 -41.55
N SER A 142 25.34 1.71 -41.45
CA SER A 142 26.61 1.15 -41.94
C SER A 142 27.54 0.75 -40.81
N LEU A 143 28.46 -0.18 -41.08
CA LEU A 143 29.46 -0.64 -40.13
C LEU A 143 30.31 0.50 -39.54
N PRO A 144 30.85 1.45 -40.38
CA PRO A 144 31.58 2.60 -39.84
C PRO A 144 30.73 3.47 -38.90
N GLN A 145 29.43 3.70 -39.21
CA GLN A 145 28.52 4.43 -38.34
C GLN A 145 28.27 3.71 -37.02
N LYS A 146 28.14 2.39 -37.03
CA LYS A 146 27.99 1.58 -35.81
C LYS A 146 29.21 1.67 -34.91
N ILE A 147 30.41 1.54 -35.51
CA ILE A 147 31.69 1.66 -34.78
C ILE A 147 31.81 3.04 -34.16
N ALA A 148 31.53 4.13 -34.90
CA ALA A 148 31.57 5.50 -34.38
C ALA A 148 30.53 5.71 -33.27
N ALA A 149 29.33 5.15 -33.40
CA ALA A 149 28.30 5.21 -32.35
C ALA A 149 28.76 4.46 -31.09
N MET A 150 29.34 3.29 -31.21
CA MET A 150 29.86 2.50 -30.09
C MET A 150 31.02 3.21 -29.37
N ALA A 151 31.89 3.89 -30.11
CA ALA A 151 33.01 4.63 -29.54
C ALA A 151 32.56 5.79 -28.59
N ASN A 152 31.29 6.22 -28.69
CA ASN A 152 30.74 7.22 -27.78
C ASN A 152 30.28 6.67 -26.40
N PHE A 153 30.25 5.34 -26.22
CA PHE A 153 29.90 4.73 -24.94
C PHE A 153 31.12 4.73 -24.01
N ARG A 154 30.81 5.04 -22.73
CA ARG A 154 31.77 4.95 -21.62
C ARG A 154 31.33 3.81 -20.70
N PRO A 155 32.22 3.20 -19.91
CA PRO A 155 31.82 2.18 -18.92
C PRO A 155 30.69 2.63 -17.98
N THR A 156 30.66 3.93 -17.61
CA THR A 156 29.62 4.55 -16.76
C THR A 156 28.22 4.56 -17.43
N ASP A 157 28.14 4.51 -18.75
CA ASP A 157 26.86 4.47 -19.45
C ASP A 157 26.12 3.13 -19.23
N PHE A 158 26.85 2.07 -18.87
CA PHE A 158 26.28 0.77 -18.57
C PHE A 158 25.90 0.59 -17.08
N GLN A 159 26.07 1.62 -16.27
CA GLN A 159 25.64 1.64 -14.88
C GLN A 159 24.15 2.00 -14.83
N PRO A 160 23.27 1.06 -14.44
CA PRO A 160 21.83 1.32 -14.42
C PRO A 160 21.42 2.20 -13.23
N GLU A 161 20.35 2.95 -13.42
CA GLU A 161 19.63 3.62 -12.34
C GLU A 161 18.57 2.69 -11.76
N VAL A 162 18.54 2.54 -10.44
CA VAL A 162 17.58 1.68 -9.76
C VAL A 162 16.26 2.43 -9.62
N ALA A 163 15.27 2.14 -10.47
CA ALA A 163 13.99 2.85 -10.48
C ALA A 163 13.27 2.79 -9.13
N LEU A 164 13.43 1.70 -8.38
CA LEU A 164 12.92 1.60 -7.00
C LEU A 164 13.49 2.69 -6.08
N GLN A 165 14.81 2.96 -6.15
CA GLN A 165 15.45 4.00 -5.33
C GLN A 165 14.98 5.39 -5.73
N LEU A 166 14.81 5.63 -7.04
CA LEU A 166 14.25 6.89 -7.54
C LEU A 166 12.83 7.10 -7.03
N GLY A 167 11.99 6.08 -7.09
CA GLY A 167 10.60 6.12 -6.60
C GLY A 167 10.48 6.29 -5.08
N LEU A 168 11.50 5.92 -4.30
CA LEU A 168 11.56 6.10 -2.85
C LEU A 168 12.25 7.42 -2.43
N SER A 169 12.56 8.28 -3.39
CA SER A 169 13.12 9.61 -3.16
C SER A 169 12.15 10.68 -3.62
N ASP A 170 11.94 11.70 -2.79
CA ASP A 170 11.05 12.80 -3.10
C ASP A 170 11.79 13.87 -3.91
N PRO A 171 11.34 14.20 -5.13
CA PRO A 171 12.05 15.15 -6.00
C PRO A 171 11.90 16.62 -5.56
N VAL A 172 10.96 16.93 -4.66
CA VAL A 172 10.71 18.29 -4.17
C VAL A 172 11.55 18.59 -2.94
N SER A 173 11.50 17.72 -1.94
CA SER A 173 12.28 17.89 -0.70
C SER A 173 13.73 17.39 -0.83
N GLY A 174 14.03 16.54 -1.79
CA GLY A 174 15.32 15.89 -1.96
C GLY A 174 15.61 14.76 -0.97
N PHE A 175 14.68 14.46 -0.07
CA PHE A 175 14.83 13.38 0.91
C PHE A 175 14.30 12.05 0.39
N ASN A 176 14.97 10.95 0.76
CA ASN A 176 14.34 9.64 0.63
C ASN A 176 13.34 9.41 1.78
N MET A 177 12.47 8.40 1.61
CA MET A 177 11.38 8.16 2.57
C MET A 177 11.88 7.89 4.00
N GLY A 178 13.02 7.23 4.17
CA GLY A 178 13.59 7.01 5.49
C GLY A 178 14.15 8.28 6.14
N GLN A 179 14.71 9.19 5.35
CA GLN A 179 15.13 10.51 5.87
C GLN A 179 13.94 11.35 6.32
N THR A 180 12.77 11.23 5.65
CA THR A 180 11.55 11.89 6.14
C THR A 180 11.10 11.31 7.49
N ALA A 181 11.30 10.00 7.73
CA ALA A 181 11.03 9.38 9.02
C ALA A 181 12.03 9.84 10.11
N GLU A 182 13.31 10.05 9.76
CA GLU A 182 14.28 10.64 10.67
C GLU A 182 13.89 12.09 11.06
N ASN A 183 13.34 12.87 10.11
CA ASN A 183 12.82 14.20 10.42
C ASN A 183 11.68 14.13 11.46
N VAL A 184 10.73 13.23 11.27
CA VAL A 184 9.64 13.02 12.25
C VAL A 184 10.18 12.55 13.59
N SER A 185 11.17 11.65 13.60
CA SER A 185 11.81 11.19 14.82
C SER A 185 12.42 12.35 15.62
N ARG A 186 13.13 13.26 14.96
CA ARG A 186 13.72 14.45 15.59
C ARG A 186 12.67 15.44 16.06
N ASP A 187 11.69 15.76 15.23
CA ASP A 187 10.65 16.74 15.56
C ASP A 187 9.84 16.35 16.80
N PHE A 188 9.65 15.07 17.01
CA PHE A 188 8.87 14.54 18.14
C PHE A 188 9.72 13.86 19.22
N GLY A 189 11.05 13.91 19.13
CA GLY A 189 11.96 13.31 20.12
C GLY A 189 11.77 11.80 20.29
N ILE A 190 11.51 11.07 19.19
CA ILE A 190 11.27 9.62 19.22
C ILE A 190 12.61 8.89 19.27
N THR A 191 12.82 8.08 20.31
CA THR A 191 14.08 7.37 20.49
C THR A 191 14.18 6.13 19.61
N ARG A 192 15.37 5.60 19.49
CA ARG A 192 15.64 4.33 18.79
C ARG A 192 14.95 3.17 19.51
N GLU A 193 14.97 3.14 20.82
CA GLU A 193 14.37 2.11 21.64
C GLU A 193 12.84 2.07 21.49
N GLU A 194 12.19 3.22 21.41
CA GLU A 194 10.74 3.31 21.16
C GLU A 194 10.38 2.73 19.79
N GLN A 195 11.19 3.06 18.75
CA GLN A 195 10.98 2.53 17.40
C GLN A 195 11.18 1.02 17.33
N ASP A 196 12.22 0.51 17.97
CA ASP A 196 12.50 -0.93 18.01
C ASP A 196 11.44 -1.69 18.83
N ALA A 197 10.96 -1.11 19.93
CA ALA A 197 9.87 -1.69 20.71
C ALA A 197 8.55 -1.74 19.91
N PHE A 198 8.26 -0.70 19.15
CA PHE A 198 7.10 -0.69 18.23
C PHE A 198 7.23 -1.79 17.17
N ALA A 199 8.40 -1.90 16.53
CA ALA A 199 8.69 -2.91 15.53
C ALA A 199 8.57 -4.34 16.09
N LEU A 200 9.10 -4.59 17.29
CA LEU A 200 8.95 -5.88 17.97
C LEU A 200 7.47 -6.24 18.18
N LYS A 201 6.66 -5.27 18.66
CA LYS A 201 5.21 -5.47 18.85
C LYS A 201 4.50 -5.77 17.52
N SER A 202 4.89 -5.11 16.41
CA SER A 202 4.33 -5.40 15.09
C SER A 202 4.56 -6.86 14.70
N HIS A 203 5.79 -7.37 14.83
CA HIS A 203 6.08 -8.79 14.58
C HIS A 203 5.28 -9.74 15.49
N GLN A 204 5.25 -9.48 16.80
CA GLN A 204 4.52 -10.30 17.76
C GLN A 204 3.03 -10.37 17.46
N LYS A 205 2.40 -9.22 17.19
CA LYS A 205 0.98 -9.14 16.82
C LYS A 205 0.70 -9.90 15.51
N THR A 206 1.58 -9.77 14.49
CA THR A 206 1.41 -10.45 13.21
C THR A 206 1.51 -11.97 13.36
N ILE A 207 2.45 -12.45 14.16
CA ILE A 207 2.60 -13.88 14.42
C ILE A 207 1.38 -14.44 15.16
N ALA A 208 0.91 -13.73 16.18
CA ALA A 208 -0.31 -14.09 16.92
C ALA A 208 -1.59 -14.04 16.05
N ALA A 209 -1.58 -13.26 14.97
CA ALA A 209 -2.69 -13.11 14.03
C ALA A 209 -2.59 -14.02 12.79
N ARG A 210 -1.56 -14.86 12.67
CA ARG A 210 -1.24 -15.63 11.45
C ARG A 210 -2.45 -16.36 10.86
N ASP A 211 -3.18 -17.11 11.67
CA ASP A 211 -4.33 -17.88 11.21
C ASP A 211 -5.47 -16.97 10.75
N ARG A 212 -5.71 -15.87 11.46
CA ARG A 212 -6.71 -14.85 11.07
C ARG A 212 -6.35 -14.17 9.76
N LEU A 213 -5.09 -13.82 9.57
CA LEU A 213 -4.60 -13.21 8.32
C LEU A 213 -4.65 -14.20 7.15
N LYS A 214 -4.53 -15.49 7.41
CA LYS A 214 -4.67 -16.52 6.38
C LYS A 214 -6.06 -16.56 5.74
N GLU A 215 -7.11 -16.19 6.45
CA GLU A 215 -8.47 -16.10 5.91
C GLU A 215 -8.65 -15.04 4.79
N GLU A 216 -7.70 -14.12 4.67
CA GLU A 216 -7.69 -13.09 3.64
C GLU A 216 -6.96 -13.55 2.37
N MET A 217 -6.17 -14.64 2.48
CA MET A 217 -5.18 -15.02 1.49
C MET A 217 -5.68 -16.09 0.50
N THR A 218 -5.11 -16.01 -0.69
CA THR A 218 -5.13 -17.08 -1.70
C THR A 218 -3.71 -17.52 -2.00
N PRO A 219 -3.44 -18.82 -2.17
CA PRO A 219 -2.12 -19.26 -2.59
C PRO A 219 -1.77 -18.74 -3.98
N VAL A 220 -0.48 -18.42 -4.17
CA VAL A 220 0.10 -18.09 -5.48
C VAL A 220 0.90 -19.27 -5.96
N TYR A 221 0.52 -19.86 -7.10
CA TYR A 221 1.23 -20.98 -7.68
C TYR A 221 2.49 -20.49 -8.41
N LEU A 222 3.58 -21.20 -8.19
CA LEU A 222 4.88 -20.89 -8.78
C LEU A 222 5.07 -21.66 -10.11
N THR A 223 5.70 -21.00 -11.07
CA THR A 223 6.06 -21.65 -12.34
C THR A 223 7.06 -22.79 -12.13
N GLU A 224 7.97 -22.60 -11.17
CA GLU A 224 8.94 -23.60 -10.76
C GLU A 224 8.87 -23.80 -9.24
N SER A 225 9.01 -25.05 -8.81
CA SER A 225 9.02 -25.38 -7.39
C SER A 225 10.24 -24.76 -6.70
N LYS A 226 10.01 -23.96 -5.66
CA LYS A 226 11.07 -23.41 -4.81
C LYS A 226 11.02 -24.06 -3.41
N ASN A 227 12.15 -24.58 -2.96
CA ASN A 227 12.25 -25.29 -1.66
C ASN A 227 11.22 -26.43 -1.50
N GLY A 228 10.94 -27.17 -2.58
CA GLY A 228 9.99 -28.29 -2.59
C GLY A 228 8.52 -27.90 -2.56
N LYS A 229 8.17 -26.59 -2.62
CA LYS A 229 6.80 -26.11 -2.69
C LYS A 229 6.50 -25.55 -4.08
N ALA A 230 5.32 -25.90 -4.61
CA ALA A 230 4.81 -25.41 -5.89
C ALA A 230 3.94 -24.15 -5.73
N TYR A 231 3.75 -23.65 -4.52
CA TYR A 231 2.93 -22.48 -4.21
C TYR A 231 3.43 -21.75 -2.95
N VAL A 232 3.01 -20.50 -2.82
CA VAL A 232 3.22 -19.65 -1.63
C VAL A 232 1.85 -19.34 -1.03
N ASP A 233 1.65 -19.64 0.25
CA ASP A 233 0.39 -19.48 0.98
C ASP A 233 0.54 -18.72 2.31
N GLN A 234 1.71 -18.12 2.55
CA GLN A 234 2.02 -17.39 3.78
C GLN A 234 2.88 -16.16 3.51
N ASP A 235 2.64 -15.11 4.29
CA ASP A 235 3.54 -13.97 4.36
C ASP A 235 4.91 -14.40 4.89
N ASN A 236 5.99 -13.94 4.27
CA ASN A 236 7.35 -14.34 4.66
C ASN A 236 8.14 -13.25 5.41
N GLY A 237 7.48 -12.12 5.69
CA GLY A 237 8.08 -11.01 6.42
C GLY A 237 8.15 -11.19 7.94
N PRO A 238 7.12 -11.78 8.61
CA PRO A 238 7.08 -11.91 10.07
C PRO A 238 8.22 -12.77 10.61
N ARG A 239 8.87 -12.28 11.69
CA ARG A 239 10.01 -12.95 12.32
C ARG A 239 9.64 -13.47 13.71
N GLU A 240 9.56 -14.80 13.86
CA GLU A 240 9.16 -15.45 15.11
C GLU A 240 10.14 -15.19 16.28
N ASN A 241 11.43 -15.10 15.96
CA ASN A 241 12.49 -14.92 16.96
C ASN A 241 12.99 -13.47 17.01
N GLN A 242 12.14 -12.48 16.71
CA GLN A 242 12.55 -11.08 16.84
C GLN A 242 12.67 -10.69 18.31
N THR A 243 13.75 -9.98 18.65
CA THR A 243 14.01 -9.48 20.01
C THR A 243 14.52 -8.04 19.98
N MET A 244 14.45 -7.35 21.12
CA MET A 244 15.01 -5.99 21.26
C MET A 244 16.54 -6.01 21.03
N GLU A 245 17.24 -7.03 21.50
CA GLU A 245 18.70 -7.17 21.34
C GLU A 245 19.09 -7.38 19.87
N ALA A 246 18.24 -8.08 19.10
CA ALA A 246 18.47 -8.27 17.66
C ALA A 246 18.22 -6.96 16.88
N LEU A 247 17.20 -6.21 17.25
CA LEU A 247 16.90 -4.91 16.66
C LEU A 247 17.99 -3.87 16.99
N ALA A 248 18.43 -3.80 18.24
CA ALA A 248 19.47 -2.87 18.71
C ALA A 248 20.83 -3.01 17.96
N LYS A 249 21.13 -4.22 17.45
CA LYS A 249 22.35 -4.47 16.66
C LYS A 249 22.30 -3.88 15.24
N LEU A 250 21.13 -3.51 14.74
CA LEU A 250 20.98 -2.96 13.39
C LEU A 250 21.49 -1.52 13.33
N LYS A 251 22.24 -1.21 12.28
CA LYS A 251 22.75 0.14 12.04
C LYS A 251 21.67 1.01 11.39
N PRO A 252 21.65 2.32 11.69
CA PRO A 252 20.85 3.28 10.93
C PRO A 252 21.16 3.20 9.44
N VAL A 253 20.09 3.22 8.61
CA VAL A 253 20.24 3.04 7.15
C VAL A 253 20.33 4.38 6.43
N PHE A 254 19.55 5.37 6.86
CA PHE A 254 19.33 6.60 6.11
C PHE A 254 20.22 7.75 6.57
N GLU A 255 20.59 7.75 7.84
CA GLU A 255 21.55 8.69 8.44
C GLU A 255 22.57 7.91 9.31
N PRO A 256 23.65 7.40 8.71
CA PRO A 256 24.55 6.44 9.39
C PRO A 256 25.18 6.91 10.70
N LYS A 257 25.32 8.23 10.90
CA LYS A 257 26.00 8.77 12.10
C LYS A 257 25.06 9.16 13.23
N THR A 258 23.87 9.65 12.89
CA THR A 258 22.94 10.27 13.85
C THR A 258 21.52 9.73 13.78
N GLY A 259 21.25 8.87 12.80
CA GLY A 259 19.93 8.32 12.57
C GLY A 259 19.51 7.25 13.57
N THR A 260 18.21 7.02 13.61
CA THR A 260 17.53 6.05 14.47
C THR A 260 16.73 5.03 13.67
N VAL A 261 16.46 5.34 12.38
CA VAL A 261 15.68 4.48 11.48
C VAL A 261 16.55 3.39 10.87
N THR A 262 16.15 2.14 11.06
CA THR A 262 16.87 0.95 10.62
C THR A 262 15.99 0.07 9.73
N ALA A 263 16.59 -0.93 9.10
CA ALA A 263 15.84 -1.96 8.38
C ALA A 263 14.88 -2.77 9.29
N GLY A 264 15.10 -2.76 10.62
CA GLY A 264 14.27 -3.49 11.57
C GLY A 264 13.04 -2.73 12.06
N ASN A 265 13.06 -1.38 12.00
CA ASN A 265 11.94 -0.52 12.40
C ASN A 265 11.31 0.23 11.22
N SER A 266 11.55 -0.27 10.01
CA SER A 266 10.97 0.15 8.73
C SER A 266 10.18 -0.98 8.08
N SER A 267 9.20 -0.64 7.24
CA SER A 267 8.49 -1.64 6.44
C SER A 267 9.41 -2.30 5.42
N GLN A 268 9.14 -3.56 5.11
CA GLN A 268 9.90 -4.31 4.12
C GLN A 268 9.40 -4.00 2.71
N ILE A 269 10.30 -3.99 1.75
CA ILE A 269 10.00 -3.95 0.31
C ILE A 269 9.45 -5.32 -0.07
N THR A 270 8.21 -5.36 -0.63
CA THR A 270 7.47 -6.61 -0.80
C THR A 270 6.66 -6.65 -2.10
N ASP A 271 6.36 -7.87 -2.53
CA ASP A 271 5.45 -8.18 -3.62
C ASP A 271 4.10 -8.59 -3.06
N GLY A 272 2.99 -8.27 -3.74
CA GLY A 272 1.66 -8.69 -3.34
C GLY A 272 0.55 -8.10 -4.20
N GLY A 273 -0.67 -8.60 -3.98
CA GLY A 273 -1.88 -8.14 -4.63
C GLY A 273 -3.10 -8.27 -3.72
N VAL A 274 -4.03 -7.33 -3.83
CA VAL A 274 -5.33 -7.33 -3.14
C VAL A 274 -6.39 -6.91 -4.13
N VAL A 275 -7.51 -7.64 -4.17
CA VAL A 275 -8.70 -7.24 -4.92
C VAL A 275 -9.91 -7.29 -4.01
N LEU A 276 -10.76 -6.27 -4.09
CA LEU A 276 -12.00 -6.09 -3.36
C LEU A 276 -13.15 -6.00 -4.36
N LEU A 277 -14.35 -6.46 -3.98
CA LEU A 277 -15.58 -6.25 -4.70
C LEU A 277 -16.36 -5.14 -4.00
N ILE A 278 -16.67 -4.07 -4.73
CA ILE A 278 -17.45 -2.93 -4.24
C ILE A 278 -18.78 -2.88 -5.00
N MET A 279 -19.86 -2.64 -4.25
CA MET A 279 -21.21 -2.52 -4.81
C MET A 279 -21.96 -1.32 -4.25
N SER A 280 -22.85 -0.77 -5.10
CA SER A 280 -23.93 0.10 -4.64
C SER A 280 -24.95 -0.69 -3.81
N GLU A 281 -25.81 0.02 -3.06
CA GLU A 281 -26.91 -0.61 -2.32
C GLU A 281 -27.86 -1.39 -3.24
N ARG A 282 -28.13 -0.85 -4.43
CA ARG A 282 -28.99 -1.49 -5.44
C ARG A 282 -28.40 -2.84 -5.87
N ALA A 283 -27.16 -2.84 -6.33
CA ALA A 283 -26.50 -4.05 -6.79
C ALA A 283 -26.35 -5.10 -5.68
N LEU A 284 -26.06 -4.67 -4.46
CA LEU A 284 -25.99 -5.57 -3.31
C LEU A 284 -27.33 -6.28 -3.04
N LYS A 285 -28.44 -5.53 -3.03
CA LYS A 285 -29.78 -6.10 -2.85
C LYS A 285 -30.14 -7.10 -3.96
N GLU A 286 -29.81 -6.78 -5.21
CA GLU A 286 -30.05 -7.66 -6.36
C GLU A 286 -29.17 -8.92 -6.33
N SER A 287 -27.96 -8.82 -5.81
CA SER A 287 -27.02 -9.97 -5.76
C SER A 287 -27.34 -10.96 -4.63
N GLY A 288 -28.03 -10.53 -3.58
CA GLY A 288 -28.26 -11.33 -2.38
C GLY A 288 -26.99 -11.62 -1.55
N LEU A 289 -25.87 -10.99 -1.86
CA LEU A 289 -24.62 -11.17 -1.13
C LEU A 289 -24.65 -10.44 0.20
N THR A 290 -23.90 -10.98 1.17
CA THR A 290 -23.68 -10.31 2.47
C THR A 290 -22.38 -9.52 2.42
N PRO A 291 -22.40 -8.20 2.67
CA PRO A 291 -21.19 -7.39 2.61
C PRO A 291 -20.31 -7.60 3.85
N LEU A 292 -18.99 -7.42 3.68
CA LEU A 292 -18.04 -7.27 4.80
C LEU A 292 -18.27 -5.97 5.55
N GLY A 293 -18.80 -4.95 4.90
CA GLY A 293 -19.07 -3.67 5.51
C GLY A 293 -19.20 -2.58 4.46
N ARG A 294 -19.13 -1.34 4.91
CA ARG A 294 -19.33 -0.17 4.04
C ARG A 294 -18.31 0.95 4.30
N LEU A 295 -18.11 1.76 3.29
CA LEU A 295 -17.36 3.01 3.37
C LEU A 295 -18.27 4.11 3.90
N LEU A 296 -17.90 4.70 5.05
CA LEU A 296 -18.64 5.83 5.65
C LEU A 296 -18.19 7.18 5.11
N GLY A 297 -16.91 7.30 4.78
CA GLY A 297 -16.31 8.50 4.24
C GLY A 297 -14.80 8.39 4.16
N TYR A 298 -14.19 9.38 3.50
CA TYR A 298 -12.74 9.40 3.33
C TYR A 298 -12.25 10.83 3.12
N ALA A 299 -10.95 11.01 3.28
CA ALA A 299 -10.27 12.23 2.88
C ALA A 299 -8.81 11.96 2.51
N TYR A 300 -8.29 12.79 1.62
CA TYR A 300 -6.87 12.96 1.37
C TYR A 300 -6.43 14.35 1.82
N ALA A 301 -5.18 14.45 2.28
CA ALA A 301 -4.58 15.71 2.70
C ALA A 301 -3.16 15.83 2.22
N GLY A 302 -2.75 17.05 1.86
CA GLY A 302 -1.35 17.39 1.65
C GLY A 302 -0.64 17.75 2.97
N VAL A 303 0.66 17.51 3.03
CA VAL A 303 1.56 17.86 4.14
C VAL A 303 2.94 18.15 3.55
N ASP A 304 3.82 18.78 4.33
CA ASP A 304 5.22 18.98 3.93
C ASP A 304 5.85 17.64 3.48
N PRO A 305 6.35 17.55 2.24
CA PRO A 305 6.98 16.33 1.72
C PRO A 305 8.13 15.81 2.59
N SER A 306 8.90 16.70 3.24
CA SER A 306 9.97 16.33 4.15
C SER A 306 9.50 15.67 5.45
N ARG A 307 8.18 15.69 5.69
CA ARG A 307 7.47 15.11 6.84
C ARG A 307 6.23 14.31 6.43
N MET A 308 6.32 13.66 5.27
CA MET A 308 5.21 12.88 4.70
C MET A 308 4.61 11.87 5.69
N GLY A 309 5.41 11.40 6.65
CA GLY A 309 5.00 10.47 7.71
C GLY A 309 3.84 10.98 8.56
N LEU A 310 3.62 12.30 8.65
CA LEU A 310 2.50 12.91 9.39
C LEU A 310 1.23 13.06 8.55
N GLY A 311 1.25 12.66 7.27
CA GLY A 311 0.09 12.66 6.38
C GLY A 311 -1.19 12.04 6.98
N PRO A 312 -1.12 10.92 7.73
CA PRO A 312 -2.28 10.35 8.41
C PRO A 312 -3.01 11.33 9.31
N VAL A 313 -2.30 12.14 10.10
CA VAL A 313 -2.89 13.11 11.03
C VAL A 313 -3.72 14.16 10.27
N HIS A 314 -3.19 14.67 9.17
CA HIS A 314 -3.88 15.63 8.31
C HIS A 314 -5.08 15.02 7.59
N ALA A 315 -4.94 13.79 7.10
CA ALA A 315 -6.04 13.09 6.43
C ALA A 315 -7.17 12.72 7.40
N ILE A 316 -6.83 12.27 8.62
CA ILE A 316 -7.81 11.98 9.67
C ILE A 316 -8.57 13.26 10.06
N HIS A 317 -7.88 14.39 10.22
CA HIS A 317 -8.52 15.68 10.49
C HIS A 317 -9.52 16.06 9.39
N ARG A 318 -9.15 15.94 8.12
CA ARG A 318 -10.07 16.20 7.01
C ARG A 318 -11.23 15.20 6.93
N ALA A 319 -10.97 13.94 7.25
CA ALA A 319 -12.02 12.92 7.30
C ALA A 319 -13.01 13.21 8.44
N GLU A 320 -12.54 13.70 9.59
CA GLU A 320 -13.40 14.21 10.68
C GLU A 320 -14.31 15.34 10.20
N GLN A 321 -13.76 16.32 9.47
CA GLN A 321 -14.53 17.44 8.93
C GLN A 321 -15.63 16.99 7.94
N SER A 322 -15.34 15.98 7.13
CA SER A 322 -16.28 15.50 6.11
C SER A 322 -17.33 14.52 6.62
N THR A 323 -17.04 13.78 7.70
CA THR A 323 -17.89 12.70 8.21
C THR A 323 -18.54 13.04 9.57
N GLY A 324 -17.96 13.94 10.34
CA GLY A 324 -18.28 14.18 11.74
C GLY A 324 -17.77 13.09 12.69
N LEU A 325 -17.05 12.07 12.17
CA LEU A 325 -16.49 10.98 12.97
C LEU A 325 -15.11 11.38 13.50
N THR A 326 -14.92 11.28 14.80
CA THR A 326 -13.66 11.57 15.50
C THR A 326 -12.93 10.28 15.87
N LEU A 327 -11.66 10.38 16.27
CA LEU A 327 -10.88 9.22 16.76
C LEU A 327 -11.59 8.42 17.87
N LYS A 328 -12.43 9.06 18.68
CA LYS A 328 -13.24 8.42 19.74
C LYS A 328 -14.32 7.48 19.19
N ASN A 329 -14.68 7.61 17.92
CA ASN A 329 -15.68 6.76 17.27
C ASN A 329 -15.10 5.47 16.69
N ALA A 330 -13.77 5.30 16.73
CA ALA A 330 -13.09 4.14 16.20
C ALA A 330 -12.98 3.03 17.25
N ASP A 331 -13.50 1.85 16.92
CA ASP A 331 -13.26 0.61 17.68
C ASP A 331 -11.95 -0.05 17.25
N LEU A 332 -11.47 0.27 16.04
CA LEU A 332 -10.26 -0.23 15.45
C LEU A 332 -9.58 0.87 14.63
N ILE A 333 -8.27 0.98 14.75
CA ILE A 333 -7.46 1.90 13.96
C ILE A 333 -6.34 1.10 13.26
N GLU A 334 -6.25 1.24 11.95
CA GLU A 334 -5.13 0.72 11.15
C GLU A 334 -4.37 1.90 10.54
N ILE A 335 -3.13 2.10 10.94
CA ILE A 335 -2.21 3.06 10.31
C ILE A 335 -1.07 2.28 9.68
N ASN A 336 -0.85 2.46 8.38
CA ASN A 336 0.27 1.81 7.71
C ASN A 336 1.59 2.11 8.43
N GLU A 337 2.33 1.06 8.72
CA GLU A 337 3.64 1.14 9.40
C GLU A 337 4.76 1.29 8.35
N ALA A 338 4.80 2.40 7.62
CA ALA A 338 5.92 2.64 6.71
C ALA A 338 7.23 2.69 7.50
N PHE A 339 7.20 3.34 8.67
CA PHE A 339 8.28 3.42 9.65
C PHE A 339 7.67 3.48 11.07
N ALA A 340 8.34 2.88 12.05
CA ALA A 340 7.92 2.99 13.46
C ALA A 340 7.88 4.45 13.92
N ALA A 341 8.92 5.23 13.59
CA ALA A 341 8.99 6.66 13.87
C ALA A 341 7.78 7.43 13.34
N GLN A 342 7.29 7.05 12.14
CA GLN A 342 6.15 7.68 11.50
C GLN A 342 4.86 7.44 12.27
N VAL A 343 4.58 6.20 12.72
CA VAL A 343 3.36 5.89 13.47
C VAL A 343 3.38 6.52 14.85
N ILE A 344 4.50 6.42 15.57
CA ILE A 344 4.70 7.08 16.87
C ILE A 344 4.56 8.60 16.73
N GLY A 345 5.11 9.17 15.64
CA GLY A 345 4.96 10.59 15.31
C GLY A 345 3.51 10.99 15.13
N CYS A 346 2.70 10.17 14.44
CA CYS A 346 1.25 10.40 14.32
C CYS A 346 0.54 10.38 15.68
N GLN A 347 0.88 9.43 16.57
CA GLN A 347 0.31 9.36 17.92
C GLN A 347 0.66 10.62 18.73
N ARG A 348 1.91 11.11 18.67
CA ARG A 348 2.33 12.33 19.36
C ARG A 348 1.73 13.59 18.76
N ALA A 349 1.68 13.69 17.44
CA ALA A 349 1.10 14.83 16.76
C ALA A 349 -0.41 14.99 17.01
N SER A 350 -1.15 13.89 17.07
CA SER A 350 -2.61 13.90 17.27
C SER A 350 -3.04 14.44 18.63
N VAL A 351 -2.19 14.37 19.67
CA VAL A 351 -2.44 14.88 21.03
C VAL A 351 -1.63 16.15 21.33
N SER A 352 -0.84 16.67 20.42
CA SER A 352 -0.08 17.90 20.60
C SER A 352 -0.93 19.11 20.28
N GLU A 353 -1.27 19.92 21.29
CA GLU A 353 -2.01 21.19 21.10
C GLU A 353 -1.28 22.12 20.14
N ALA A 354 0.05 22.25 20.29
CA ALA A 354 0.85 23.11 19.44
C ALA A 354 0.82 22.64 17.98
N TYR A 355 0.93 21.32 17.73
CA TYR A 355 0.84 20.77 16.38
C TYR A 355 -0.56 20.97 15.81
N CYS A 356 -1.59 20.66 16.55
CA CYS A 356 -2.98 20.81 16.10
C CYS A 356 -3.31 22.27 15.77
N ARG A 357 -2.88 23.23 16.60
CA ARG A 357 -3.07 24.66 16.31
C ARG A 357 -2.29 25.13 15.09
N ASN A 358 -1.01 24.80 15.01
CA ASN A 358 -0.14 25.35 13.98
C ASN A 358 -0.28 24.65 12.63
N GLN A 359 -0.52 23.34 12.61
CA GLN A 359 -0.52 22.52 11.38
C GLN A 359 -1.92 22.13 10.92
N LEU A 360 -2.87 21.92 11.85
CA LEU A 360 -4.25 21.56 11.53
C LEU A 360 -5.23 22.73 11.64
N GLN A 361 -4.78 23.88 12.12
CA GLN A 361 -5.60 25.08 12.34
C GLN A 361 -6.84 24.79 13.21
N ARG A 362 -6.66 23.99 14.27
CA ARG A 362 -7.70 23.64 15.22
C ARG A 362 -7.28 23.96 16.66
N GLU A 363 -8.23 24.45 17.46
CA GLU A 363 -7.98 24.87 18.85
C GLU A 363 -7.85 23.71 19.85
N THR A 364 -8.35 22.52 19.46
CA THR A 364 -8.30 21.33 20.31
C THR A 364 -7.40 20.26 19.69
N ILE A 365 -6.92 19.31 20.50
CA ILE A 365 -6.21 18.14 19.99
C ILE A 365 -7.09 17.35 19.02
N LEU A 366 -6.48 16.62 18.10
CA LEU A 366 -7.21 15.73 17.19
C LEU A 366 -7.81 14.55 17.94
N GLY A 367 -7.10 14.03 18.93
CA GLY A 367 -7.50 12.93 19.80
C GLY A 367 -6.39 11.90 19.96
N GLU A 368 -6.56 11.01 20.91
CA GLU A 368 -5.63 9.91 21.16
C GLU A 368 -5.80 8.80 20.12
N ILE A 369 -4.68 8.18 19.74
CA ILE A 369 -4.63 6.94 18.95
C ILE A 369 -4.15 5.82 19.89
N PRO A 370 -5.10 5.12 20.56
CA PRO A 370 -4.76 4.16 21.60
C PRO A 370 -4.05 2.92 21.02
N GLY A 371 -3.01 2.47 21.70
CA GLY A 371 -2.20 1.33 21.25
C GLY A 371 -2.92 -0.01 21.22
N GLU A 372 -4.02 -0.14 22.02
CA GLU A 372 -4.83 -1.36 22.16
C GLU A 372 -5.69 -1.63 20.94
N ILE A 373 -6.13 -0.57 20.26
CA ILE A 373 -6.96 -0.67 19.04
C ILE A 373 -6.16 -0.36 17.77
N LEU A 374 -4.87 0.02 17.92
CA LEU A 374 -3.99 0.33 16.80
C LEU A 374 -3.29 -0.94 16.29
N ASN A 375 -3.44 -1.21 14.98
CA ASN A 375 -2.74 -2.28 14.28
C ASN A 375 -2.77 -3.61 15.06
N VAL A 376 -3.95 -4.05 15.40
CA VAL A 376 -4.16 -5.18 16.35
C VAL A 376 -3.64 -6.52 15.82
N ASN A 377 -3.48 -6.65 14.52
CA ASN A 377 -2.90 -7.81 13.83
C ASN A 377 -1.46 -7.56 13.37
N GLY A 378 -0.78 -6.54 13.92
CA GLY A 378 0.50 -6.06 13.41
C GLY A 378 0.34 -5.27 12.12
N GLY A 379 1.43 -4.95 11.43
CA GLY A 379 1.38 -4.11 10.25
C GLY A 379 2.58 -4.28 9.32
N ALA A 380 2.87 -3.25 8.53
CA ALA A 380 3.81 -3.33 7.41
C ALA A 380 5.27 -3.57 7.82
N ILE A 381 5.67 -3.25 9.04
CA ILE A 381 7.02 -3.59 9.53
C ILE A 381 7.23 -5.10 9.50
N ALA A 382 6.21 -5.85 9.91
CA ALA A 382 6.23 -7.31 9.89
C ALA A 382 5.78 -7.90 8.56
N LEU A 383 4.63 -7.43 8.01
CA LEU A 383 4.01 -7.98 6.80
C LEU A 383 4.70 -7.52 5.51
N GLY A 384 5.24 -6.30 5.51
CA GLY A 384 5.72 -5.63 4.31
C GLY A 384 4.75 -4.57 3.77
N HIS A 385 5.26 -3.78 2.82
CA HIS A 385 4.55 -2.66 2.21
C HIS A 385 4.68 -2.69 0.68
N PRO A 386 3.93 -3.59 0.00
CA PRO A 386 3.80 -3.46 -1.44
C PRO A 386 3.00 -2.18 -1.73
N VAL A 387 3.67 -1.18 -2.28
CA VAL A 387 3.27 0.24 -2.20
C VAL A 387 1.85 0.48 -2.73
N GLY A 388 1.55 0.00 -3.93
CA GLY A 388 0.24 0.16 -4.55
C GLY A 388 -0.90 -0.66 -3.92
N VAL A 389 -0.54 -1.64 -3.07
CA VAL A 389 -1.47 -2.63 -2.50
C VAL A 389 -1.98 -2.27 -1.12
N THR A 390 -1.12 -1.63 -0.33
CA THR A 390 -1.31 -1.51 1.13
C THR A 390 -2.64 -0.86 1.51
N GLY A 391 -3.11 0.15 0.76
CA GLY A 391 -4.41 0.76 1.03
C GLY A 391 -5.56 -0.25 1.01
N SER A 392 -5.65 -1.06 -0.03
CA SER A 392 -6.69 -2.11 -0.14
C SER A 392 -6.53 -3.20 0.94
N ARG A 393 -5.30 -3.55 1.34
CA ARG A 393 -5.05 -4.47 2.45
C ARG A 393 -5.58 -3.92 3.77
N LEU A 394 -5.35 -2.64 4.06
CA LEU A 394 -5.86 -2.00 5.29
C LEU A 394 -7.38 -2.07 5.36
N VAL A 395 -8.07 -1.81 4.24
CA VAL A 395 -9.54 -1.92 4.16
C VAL A 395 -10.01 -3.35 4.43
N LEU A 396 -9.42 -4.33 3.75
CA LEU A 396 -9.78 -5.74 3.89
C LEU A 396 -9.57 -6.25 5.32
N THR A 397 -8.36 -6.05 5.86
CA THR A 397 -7.98 -6.51 7.19
C THR A 397 -8.85 -5.87 8.27
N ALA A 398 -9.09 -4.54 8.19
CA ALA A 398 -9.91 -3.83 9.15
C ALA A 398 -11.37 -4.34 9.15
N LEU A 399 -11.99 -4.50 7.99
CA LEU A 399 -13.37 -5.01 7.91
C LEU A 399 -13.49 -6.42 8.46
N LYS A 400 -12.59 -7.33 8.11
CA LYS A 400 -12.58 -8.69 8.68
C LYS A 400 -12.38 -8.67 10.20
N GLU A 401 -11.53 -7.80 10.71
CA GLU A 401 -11.28 -7.69 12.15
C GLU A 401 -12.48 -7.10 12.91
N LEU A 402 -13.23 -6.17 12.33
CA LEU A 402 -14.49 -5.68 12.89
C LEU A 402 -15.49 -6.83 13.12
N HIS A 403 -15.60 -7.76 12.16
CA HIS A 403 -16.45 -8.96 12.32
C HIS A 403 -15.98 -9.86 13.47
N ARG A 404 -14.68 -10.15 13.53
CA ARG A 404 -14.11 -11.04 14.58
C ARG A 404 -14.30 -10.49 15.97
N ARG A 405 -14.22 -9.17 16.12
CA ARG A 405 -14.38 -8.47 17.42
C ARG A 405 -15.81 -8.10 17.75
N ASN A 406 -16.75 -8.31 16.82
CA ASN A 406 -18.11 -7.77 16.90
C ASN A 406 -18.12 -6.25 17.14
N ALA A 407 -17.13 -5.56 16.55
CA ALA A 407 -16.96 -4.11 16.60
C ALA A 407 -17.67 -3.43 15.41
N GLU A 408 -17.88 -2.11 15.50
CA GLU A 408 -18.71 -1.40 14.53
C GLU A 408 -17.91 -0.59 13.52
N ARG A 409 -16.91 0.19 13.98
CA ARG A 409 -16.23 1.17 13.13
C ARG A 409 -14.71 1.03 13.15
N ALA A 410 -14.14 1.17 12.00
CA ALA A 410 -12.68 1.24 11.82
C ALA A 410 -12.28 2.53 11.10
N LEU A 411 -11.15 3.07 11.52
CA LEU A 411 -10.42 4.11 10.81
C LEU A 411 -9.16 3.49 10.22
N VAL A 412 -9.01 3.58 8.90
CA VAL A 412 -7.79 3.14 8.23
C VAL A 412 -7.07 4.33 7.61
N SER A 413 -5.75 4.42 7.75
CA SER A 413 -4.97 5.56 7.28
C SER A 413 -3.56 5.16 6.86
N LEU A 414 -2.95 5.98 6.01
CA LEU A 414 -1.57 5.80 5.58
C LEU A 414 -0.92 7.13 5.17
N CYS A 415 0.40 7.18 5.32
CA CYS A 415 1.24 8.24 4.77
C CYS A 415 1.54 7.96 3.30
N VAL A 416 1.80 9.00 2.53
CA VAL A 416 1.98 8.94 1.08
C VAL A 416 3.22 9.73 0.70
N GLY A 417 4.15 9.11 0.01
CA GLY A 417 5.33 9.78 -0.55
C GLY A 417 4.92 10.99 -1.40
N GLY A 418 5.72 12.05 -1.36
CA GLY A 418 5.38 13.34 -1.96
C GLY A 418 4.58 14.26 -1.04
N GLY A 419 4.45 13.91 0.26
CA GLY A 419 3.82 14.78 1.25
C GLY A 419 2.29 14.75 1.22
N GLN A 420 1.69 13.56 1.35
CA GLN A 420 0.25 13.40 1.47
C GLN A 420 -0.13 12.38 2.54
N GLY A 421 -1.41 12.31 2.87
CA GLY A 421 -2.03 11.25 3.65
C GLY A 421 -3.40 10.88 3.11
N GLY A 422 -3.85 9.66 3.42
CA GLY A 422 -5.20 9.19 3.16
C GLY A 422 -5.83 8.60 4.40
N ALA A 423 -7.13 8.80 4.62
CA ALA A 423 -7.89 8.22 5.71
C ALA A 423 -9.29 7.83 5.24
N LEU A 424 -9.72 6.62 5.59
CA LEU A 424 -11.04 6.09 5.28
C LEU A 424 -11.72 5.64 6.58
N TRP A 425 -13.00 5.97 6.73
CA TRP A 425 -13.87 5.44 7.76
C TRP A 425 -14.69 4.29 7.21
N LEU A 426 -14.66 3.17 7.90
CA LEU A 426 -15.34 1.93 7.55
C LEU A 426 -16.32 1.55 8.67
N SER A 427 -17.41 0.86 8.31
CA SER A 427 -18.25 0.19 9.31
C SER A 427 -18.58 -1.22 8.88
N ARG A 428 -18.84 -2.08 9.85
CA ARG A 428 -19.32 -3.44 9.63
C ARG A 428 -20.75 -3.49 9.09
N ASN A 429 -21.57 -2.51 9.44
CA ASN A 429 -23.01 -2.40 9.10
C ASN A 429 -23.30 -1.19 8.21
#